data_247b4b949b2e075f1a5f9e94e64310d4
#
_entry.id   247b4b949b2e075f1a5f9e94e64310d4
#
_cell.length_a   1.000
_cell.length_b   1.000
_cell.length_c   1.000
_cell.angle_alpha   90.00
_cell.angle_beta   90.00
_cell.angle_gamma   90.00
#
_symmetry.space_group_name_H-M   'P 1'
#
loop_
_entity.id
_entity.type
_entity.pdbx_description
1 polymer ?
#
loop_
_entity_poly.entity_id
_entity_poly.type
_entity_poly.pdbx_seq_one_letter_code
_entity_poly.pdbx_strand_id
1 'polypeptide(L)'
;MRILNFGSLNVDYVYSVEYFVRAGETLKVNSREVLPGGKGLNQSVALARAGADVCHAGCIGADGAFLRDLLNENGVDTAYLRTIDGMQGHTIIQVDRKGENCILLYGGSNRRISKAQIDETLAHFGPGDWLVLQNEVNNLPLIVDLASARGMRIVLNPSPYDDGLKAVDFGKLSWLLVNEVEACQCSGSDEPERAWDVLHARYPGLSVLITLGSAGSIAYSVTAEGLDTVRQQAFQADAVDTTAAGDTFTGFFIGGLAEGRPLDECMRRASMASAISVTRMGAAVSIPKREEVEARLAEI
;
A
#
# COMPACT_ATOMS: atom_id res chain seq x y z
N MET A 1 13.59 -4.78 15.09
CA MET A 1 12.88 -3.72 14.35
C MET A 1 11.74 -4.39 13.62
N ARG A 2 10.50 -4.02 13.94
CA ARG A 2 9.29 -4.61 13.36
C ARG A 2 8.57 -3.58 12.49
N ILE A 3 7.79 -4.06 11.55
CA ILE A 3 6.91 -3.22 10.72
C ILE A 3 5.47 -3.52 11.10
N LEU A 4 4.77 -2.54 11.65
CA LEU A 4 3.33 -2.59 11.87
C LEU A 4 2.64 -2.01 10.61
N ASN A 5 1.85 -2.79 9.93
CA ASN A 5 0.94 -2.30 8.91
C ASN A 5 -0.47 -2.17 9.50
N PHE A 6 -0.93 -0.94 9.70
CA PHE A 6 -2.30 -0.68 10.15
C PHE A 6 -3.14 -0.43 8.91
N GLY A 7 -3.72 -1.50 8.36
CA GLY A 7 -4.22 -1.48 6.99
C GLY A 7 -5.56 -2.18 6.77
N SER A 8 -6.06 -2.02 5.56
CA SER A 8 -7.30 -2.59 5.07
C SER A 8 -7.14 -4.05 4.65
N LEU A 9 -8.23 -4.78 4.79
CA LEU A 9 -8.43 -6.12 4.23
C LEU A 9 -9.75 -6.11 3.49
N ASN A 10 -9.77 -6.47 2.21
CA ASN A 10 -10.97 -6.47 1.39
C ASN A 10 -11.24 -7.83 0.76
N VAL A 11 -12.51 -8.13 0.56
CA VAL A 11 -12.94 -9.19 -0.37
C VAL A 11 -13.24 -8.52 -1.70
N ASP A 12 -12.50 -8.87 -2.74
CA ASP A 12 -12.73 -8.32 -4.07
C ASP A 12 -13.67 -9.24 -4.86
N TYR A 13 -14.89 -8.77 -5.14
CA TYR A 13 -15.86 -9.42 -6.00
C TYR A 13 -15.66 -8.93 -7.43
N VAL A 14 -14.96 -9.72 -8.25
CA VAL A 14 -14.63 -9.40 -9.63
C VAL A 14 -15.66 -9.98 -10.57
N TYR A 15 -16.32 -9.14 -11.34
CA TYR A 15 -17.33 -9.50 -12.33
C TYR A 15 -16.81 -9.22 -13.74
N SER A 16 -16.65 -10.25 -14.55
CA SER A 16 -16.40 -10.09 -15.99
C SER A 16 -17.69 -9.69 -16.69
N VAL A 17 -17.66 -8.56 -17.38
CA VAL A 17 -18.80 -7.98 -18.06
C VAL A 17 -18.49 -7.69 -19.54
N GLU A 18 -19.53 -7.54 -20.34
CA GLU A 18 -19.40 -7.13 -21.74
C GLU A 18 -18.98 -5.66 -21.85
N TYR A 19 -19.58 -4.82 -21.01
CA TYR A 19 -19.36 -3.38 -20.82
C TYR A 19 -19.84 -2.99 -19.43
N PHE A 20 -19.47 -1.83 -18.92
CA PHE A 20 -19.94 -1.34 -17.62
C PHE A 20 -21.43 -1.07 -17.63
N VAL A 21 -22.17 -1.59 -16.64
CA VAL A 21 -23.61 -1.40 -16.50
C VAL A 21 -23.95 0.09 -16.41
N ARG A 22 -25.01 0.51 -17.10
CA ARG A 22 -25.49 1.89 -17.12
C ARG A 22 -26.75 2.05 -16.29
N ALA A 23 -27.09 3.29 -15.97
CA ALA A 23 -28.32 3.61 -15.24
C ALA A 23 -29.55 3.05 -15.97
N GLY A 24 -30.40 2.30 -15.24
CA GLY A 24 -31.60 1.67 -15.76
C GLY A 24 -31.41 0.33 -16.47
N GLU A 25 -30.17 -0.18 -16.55
CA GLU A 25 -29.88 -1.48 -17.16
C GLU A 25 -29.78 -2.61 -16.13
N THR A 26 -30.10 -3.83 -16.56
CA THR A 26 -29.72 -5.07 -15.91
C THR A 26 -28.80 -5.83 -16.85
N LEU A 27 -27.52 -5.96 -16.45
CA LEU A 27 -26.51 -6.65 -17.25
C LEU A 27 -26.25 -8.06 -16.70
N LYS A 28 -26.27 -9.07 -17.57
CA LYS A 28 -25.85 -10.42 -17.22
C LYS A 28 -24.32 -10.48 -17.25
N VAL A 29 -23.71 -10.94 -16.15
CA VAL A 29 -22.25 -11.11 -16.05
C VAL A 29 -21.81 -12.43 -16.70
N ASN A 30 -20.56 -12.44 -17.20
CA ASN A 30 -19.96 -13.63 -17.81
C ASN A 30 -19.43 -14.61 -16.75
N SER A 31 -18.74 -14.06 -15.74
CA SER A 31 -18.20 -14.82 -14.60
C SER A 31 -18.13 -13.94 -13.36
N ARG A 32 -17.96 -14.59 -12.21
CA ARG A 32 -17.65 -13.94 -10.93
C ARG A 32 -16.51 -14.68 -10.25
N GLU A 33 -15.54 -13.91 -9.76
CA GLU A 33 -14.47 -14.41 -8.91
C GLU A 33 -14.51 -13.71 -7.55
N VAL A 34 -13.97 -14.36 -6.53
CA VAL A 34 -13.82 -13.80 -5.17
C VAL A 34 -12.36 -13.88 -4.81
N LEU A 35 -11.72 -12.73 -4.69
CA LEU A 35 -10.29 -12.64 -4.51
C LEU A 35 -9.95 -11.89 -3.21
N PRO A 36 -8.81 -12.20 -2.57
CA PRO A 36 -8.28 -11.38 -1.49
C PRO A 36 -7.74 -10.07 -2.06
N GLY A 37 -8.07 -8.97 -1.41
CA GLY A 37 -7.65 -7.64 -1.80
C GLY A 37 -7.51 -6.68 -0.64
N GLY A 38 -7.41 -5.40 -0.95
CA GLY A 38 -7.12 -4.32 -0.01
C GLY A 38 -5.64 -3.96 0.02
N LYS A 39 -5.35 -2.65 -0.03
CA LYS A 39 -3.96 -2.15 -0.05
C LYS A 39 -3.17 -2.62 1.17
N GLY A 40 -3.82 -2.62 2.36
CA GLY A 40 -3.18 -3.09 3.58
C GLY A 40 -2.77 -4.56 3.51
N LEU A 41 -3.64 -5.43 2.98
CA LEU A 41 -3.32 -6.83 2.76
C LEU A 41 -2.14 -7.00 1.78
N ASN A 42 -2.24 -6.37 0.61
CA ASN A 42 -1.23 -6.47 -0.44
C ASN A 42 0.14 -5.99 0.07
N GLN A 43 0.19 -4.84 0.73
CA GLN A 43 1.44 -4.27 1.28
C GLN A 43 2.00 -5.13 2.40
N SER A 44 1.17 -5.75 3.27
CA SER A 44 1.66 -6.70 4.28
C SER A 44 2.29 -7.94 3.67
N VAL A 45 1.65 -8.52 2.64
CA VAL A 45 2.20 -9.65 1.90
C VAL A 45 3.50 -9.26 1.20
N ALA A 46 3.56 -8.08 0.58
CA ALA A 46 4.75 -7.60 -0.10
C ALA A 46 5.92 -7.37 0.86
N LEU A 47 5.68 -6.77 2.03
CA LEU A 47 6.66 -6.60 3.10
C LEU A 47 7.21 -7.94 3.59
N ALA A 48 6.33 -8.89 3.88
CA ALA A 48 6.73 -10.22 4.34
C ALA A 48 7.54 -10.97 3.28
N ARG A 49 7.10 -10.93 2.02
CA ARG A 49 7.84 -11.53 0.89
C ARG A 49 9.16 -10.83 0.57
N ALA A 50 9.30 -9.55 0.94
CA ALA A 50 10.58 -8.85 0.92
C ALA A 50 11.51 -9.27 2.07
N GLY A 51 11.04 -10.07 3.04
CA GLY A 51 11.82 -10.59 4.16
C GLY A 51 11.72 -9.78 5.45
N ALA A 52 10.76 -8.84 5.56
CA ALA A 52 10.56 -8.05 6.76
C ALA A 52 9.77 -8.80 7.85
N ASP A 53 9.99 -8.43 9.11
CA ASP A 53 9.19 -8.87 10.28
C ASP A 53 7.94 -7.98 10.36
N VAL A 54 6.80 -8.51 9.92
CA VAL A 54 5.57 -7.75 9.70
C VAL A 54 4.46 -8.17 10.64
N CYS A 55 3.87 -7.20 11.31
CA CYS A 55 2.62 -7.34 12.04
C CYS A 55 1.50 -6.60 11.28
N HIS A 56 0.33 -7.21 11.14
CA HIS A 56 -0.84 -6.55 10.58
C HIS A 56 -1.87 -6.22 11.65
N ALA A 57 -2.29 -4.96 11.71
CA ALA A 57 -3.38 -4.50 12.55
C ALA A 57 -4.54 -3.97 11.72
N GLY A 58 -5.75 -4.20 12.20
CA GLY A 58 -6.98 -3.79 11.54
C GLY A 58 -8.19 -4.55 12.07
N CYS A 59 -9.25 -4.56 11.27
CA CYS A 59 -10.46 -5.33 11.59
C CYS A 59 -10.90 -6.19 10.42
N ILE A 60 -11.36 -7.41 10.71
CA ILE A 60 -12.06 -8.28 9.76
C ILE A 60 -13.48 -8.55 10.22
N GLY A 61 -14.41 -8.69 9.29
CA GLY A 61 -15.74 -9.20 9.52
C GLY A 61 -15.75 -10.73 9.66
N ALA A 62 -16.91 -11.30 10.00
CA ALA A 62 -17.05 -12.73 10.15
C ALA A 62 -16.76 -13.53 8.86
N ASP A 63 -16.98 -12.90 7.71
CA ASP A 63 -16.76 -13.44 6.36
C ASP A 63 -15.34 -13.18 5.81
N GLY A 64 -14.46 -12.55 6.61
CA GLY A 64 -13.09 -12.20 6.22
C GLY A 64 -12.01 -13.18 6.70
N ALA A 65 -12.34 -14.33 7.28
CA ALA A 65 -11.37 -15.25 7.92
C ALA A 65 -10.24 -15.68 6.97
N PHE A 66 -10.56 -15.98 5.71
CA PHE A 66 -9.57 -16.39 4.70
C PHE A 66 -8.51 -15.32 4.41
N LEU A 67 -8.80 -14.02 4.65
CA LEU A 67 -7.84 -12.94 4.50
C LEU A 67 -6.77 -13.00 5.61
N ARG A 68 -7.17 -13.35 6.85
CA ARG A 68 -6.23 -13.63 7.95
C ARG A 68 -5.37 -14.84 7.64
N ASP A 69 -5.99 -15.91 7.12
CA ASP A 69 -5.28 -17.15 6.79
C ASP A 69 -4.20 -16.86 5.74
N LEU A 70 -4.52 -16.08 4.70
CA LEU A 70 -3.57 -15.66 3.67
C LEU A 70 -2.39 -14.85 4.27
N LEU A 71 -2.65 -13.95 5.20
CA LEU A 71 -1.59 -13.20 5.89
C LEU A 71 -0.67 -14.15 6.66
N ASN A 72 -1.24 -15.09 7.44
CA ASN A 72 -0.48 -16.08 8.21
C ASN A 72 0.35 -17.00 7.31
N GLU A 73 -0.19 -17.45 6.18
CA GLU A 73 0.52 -18.27 5.17
C GLU A 73 1.72 -17.55 4.57
N ASN A 74 1.69 -16.21 4.55
CA ASN A 74 2.82 -15.38 4.11
C ASN A 74 3.74 -14.94 5.27
N GLY A 75 3.54 -15.46 6.50
CA GLY A 75 4.40 -15.16 7.64
C GLY A 75 4.14 -13.82 8.31
N VAL A 76 2.98 -13.18 8.04
CA VAL A 76 2.58 -11.94 8.71
C VAL A 76 1.96 -12.26 10.06
N ASP A 77 2.42 -11.62 11.13
CA ASP A 77 1.81 -11.73 12.45
C ASP A 77 0.46 -10.99 12.48
N THR A 78 -0.62 -11.72 12.75
CA THR A 78 -1.99 -11.21 12.80
C THR A 78 -2.53 -11.04 14.22
N ALA A 79 -1.68 -11.02 15.25
CA ALA A 79 -2.09 -10.87 16.65
C ALA A 79 -2.88 -9.57 16.92
N TYR A 80 -2.66 -8.54 16.13
CA TYR A 80 -3.33 -7.24 16.24
C TYR A 80 -4.56 -7.08 15.34
N LEU A 81 -4.92 -8.14 14.60
CA LEU A 81 -6.10 -8.16 13.73
C LEU A 81 -7.32 -8.63 14.52
N ARG A 82 -8.35 -7.78 14.63
CA ARG A 82 -9.56 -8.08 15.39
C ARG A 82 -10.69 -8.55 14.48
N THR A 83 -11.35 -9.64 14.89
CA THR A 83 -12.63 -10.01 14.28
C THR A 83 -13.74 -9.22 14.96
N ILE A 84 -14.58 -8.58 14.16
CA ILE A 84 -15.73 -7.79 14.64
C ILE A 84 -17.04 -8.38 14.12
N ASP A 85 -18.12 -8.09 14.82
CA ASP A 85 -19.45 -8.33 14.30
C ASP A 85 -19.78 -7.28 13.24
N GLY A 86 -20.02 -7.73 12.01
CA GLY A 86 -20.30 -6.89 10.86
C GLY A 86 -19.70 -7.41 9.58
N MET A 87 -20.06 -6.75 8.47
CA MET A 87 -19.64 -7.12 7.12
C MET A 87 -18.17 -6.75 6.88
N GLN A 88 -17.46 -7.63 6.20
CA GLN A 88 -16.10 -7.40 5.73
C GLN A 88 -16.05 -6.22 4.76
N GLY A 89 -14.95 -5.44 4.79
CA GLY A 89 -14.62 -4.50 3.73
C GLY A 89 -14.53 -5.24 2.40
N HIS A 90 -15.12 -4.67 1.35
CA HIS A 90 -15.14 -5.35 0.04
C HIS A 90 -15.22 -4.37 -1.11
N THR A 91 -14.85 -4.86 -2.29
CA THR A 91 -15.06 -4.16 -3.56
C THR A 91 -16.00 -4.93 -4.46
N ILE A 92 -16.70 -4.21 -5.32
CA ILE A 92 -17.37 -4.76 -6.50
C ILE A 92 -16.64 -4.19 -7.71
N ILE A 93 -15.97 -5.07 -8.44
CA ILE A 93 -15.12 -4.72 -9.58
C ILE A 93 -15.78 -5.27 -10.84
N GLN A 94 -16.12 -4.40 -11.78
CA GLN A 94 -16.49 -4.78 -13.13
C GLN A 94 -15.23 -4.71 -14.00
N VAL A 95 -14.97 -5.77 -14.77
CA VAL A 95 -13.88 -5.81 -15.76
C VAL A 95 -14.52 -6.06 -17.13
N ASP A 96 -14.33 -5.14 -18.06
CA ASP A 96 -14.88 -5.24 -19.39
C ASP A 96 -13.99 -6.04 -20.36
N ARG A 97 -14.43 -6.22 -21.62
CA ARG A 97 -13.67 -6.92 -22.66
C ARG A 97 -12.32 -6.32 -23.02
N LYS A 98 -12.11 -5.05 -22.69
CA LYS A 98 -10.84 -4.36 -22.95
C LYS A 98 -9.87 -4.47 -21.79
N GLY A 99 -10.31 -5.09 -20.65
CA GLY A 99 -9.56 -5.14 -19.42
C GLY A 99 -9.65 -3.84 -18.59
N GLU A 100 -10.52 -2.90 -18.97
CA GLU A 100 -10.80 -1.71 -18.14
C GLU A 100 -11.61 -2.11 -16.92
N ASN A 101 -11.44 -1.39 -15.80
CA ASN A 101 -12.18 -1.69 -14.58
C ASN A 101 -12.98 -0.49 -14.06
N CYS A 102 -14.04 -0.82 -13.31
CA CYS A 102 -14.86 0.13 -12.57
C CYS A 102 -15.10 -0.45 -11.19
N ILE A 103 -14.74 0.29 -10.13
CA ILE A 103 -14.66 -0.22 -8.77
C ILE A 103 -15.60 0.54 -7.84
N LEU A 104 -16.42 -0.21 -7.09
CA LEU A 104 -17.14 0.29 -5.93
C LEU A 104 -16.47 -0.26 -4.67
N LEU A 105 -16.10 0.62 -3.75
CA LEU A 105 -15.47 0.25 -2.47
C LEU A 105 -16.44 0.46 -1.31
N TYR A 106 -16.67 -0.59 -0.52
CA TYR A 106 -17.34 -0.52 0.76
C TYR A 106 -16.36 -0.80 1.91
N GLY A 107 -16.15 0.18 2.78
CA GLY A 107 -15.13 0.10 3.84
C GLY A 107 -15.40 -0.97 4.91
N GLY A 108 -16.68 -1.28 5.23
CA GLY A 108 -17.06 -2.36 6.14
C GLY A 108 -16.25 -2.37 7.45
N SER A 109 -15.65 -3.53 7.75
CA SER A 109 -14.79 -3.75 8.92
C SER A 109 -13.61 -2.77 9.00
N ASN A 110 -13.05 -2.35 7.85
CA ASN A 110 -11.91 -1.43 7.81
C ASN A 110 -12.21 -0.05 8.42
N ARG A 111 -13.49 0.33 8.51
CA ARG A 111 -13.94 1.58 9.13
C ARG A 111 -14.40 1.41 10.59
N ARG A 112 -14.07 0.29 11.23
CA ARG A 112 -14.52 -0.05 12.59
C ARG A 112 -13.37 -0.17 13.61
N ILE A 113 -12.18 0.32 13.26
CA ILE A 113 -11.03 0.36 14.17
C ILE A 113 -11.33 1.36 15.29
N SER A 114 -11.33 0.88 16.54
CA SER A 114 -11.63 1.70 17.71
C SER A 114 -10.36 2.37 18.27
N LYS A 115 -10.53 3.49 19.00
CA LYS A 115 -9.42 4.13 19.72
C LYS A 115 -8.73 3.16 20.68
N ALA A 116 -9.52 2.34 21.41
CA ALA A 116 -8.95 1.35 22.33
C ALA A 116 -8.04 0.34 21.61
N GLN A 117 -8.46 -0.16 20.44
CA GLN A 117 -7.62 -1.03 19.62
C GLN A 117 -6.33 -0.34 19.17
N ILE A 118 -6.40 0.93 18.77
CA ILE A 118 -5.22 1.71 18.37
C ILE A 118 -4.26 1.84 19.55
N ASP A 119 -4.75 2.25 20.72
CA ASP A 119 -3.94 2.43 21.93
C ASP A 119 -3.26 1.12 22.36
N GLU A 120 -4.02 0.02 22.40
CA GLU A 120 -3.52 -1.31 22.76
C GLU A 120 -2.49 -1.82 21.76
N THR A 121 -2.75 -1.67 20.46
CA THR A 121 -1.81 -2.09 19.41
C THR A 121 -0.50 -1.32 19.51
N LEU A 122 -0.58 0.02 19.50
CA LEU A 122 0.59 0.88 19.50
C LEU A 122 1.40 0.80 20.81
N ALA A 123 0.84 0.32 21.92
CA ALA A 123 1.57 0.09 23.16
C ALA A 123 2.71 -0.92 23.03
N HIS A 124 2.67 -1.78 22.00
CA HIS A 124 3.69 -2.80 21.72
C HIS A 124 4.80 -2.33 20.75
N PHE A 125 4.71 -1.09 20.26
CA PHE A 125 5.64 -0.52 19.27
C PHE A 125 6.23 0.81 19.78
N GLY A 126 7.43 1.15 19.32
CA GLY A 126 8.14 2.32 19.78
C GLY A 126 9.28 2.77 18.86
N PRO A 127 10.30 3.49 19.40
CA PRO A 127 11.40 3.98 18.60
C PRO A 127 12.13 2.87 17.85
N GLY A 128 12.37 3.09 16.56
CA GLY A 128 12.99 2.13 15.66
C GLY A 128 12.01 1.24 14.91
N ASP A 129 10.76 1.08 15.37
CA ASP A 129 9.73 0.36 14.63
C ASP A 129 9.11 1.25 13.54
N TRP A 130 8.58 0.61 12.50
CA TRP A 130 7.92 1.26 11.39
C TRP A 130 6.40 1.10 11.47
N LEU A 131 5.68 2.12 11.05
CA LEU A 131 4.25 2.10 10.82
C LEU A 131 3.98 2.35 9.35
N VAL A 132 3.25 1.45 8.70
CA VAL A 132 2.79 1.59 7.32
C VAL A 132 1.29 1.79 7.31
N LEU A 133 0.83 2.77 6.55
CA LEU A 133 -0.55 3.20 6.48
C LEU A 133 -1.01 3.41 5.04
N GLN A 134 -2.31 3.16 4.78
CA GLN A 134 -3.01 3.52 3.56
C GLN A 134 -4.30 4.27 3.92
N ASN A 135 -4.92 4.98 2.96
CA ASN A 135 -6.15 5.74 3.24
C ASN A 135 -7.43 4.90 3.11
N GLU A 136 -7.37 3.63 3.52
CA GLU A 136 -8.55 2.73 3.47
C GLU A 136 -9.13 2.41 4.86
N VAL A 137 -8.51 2.88 5.94
CA VAL A 137 -8.98 2.67 7.32
C VAL A 137 -9.49 3.96 7.94
N ASN A 138 -10.25 3.86 9.05
CA ASN A 138 -10.65 5.03 9.82
C ASN A 138 -9.58 5.46 10.83
N ASN A 139 -9.76 6.64 11.43
CA ASN A 139 -8.90 7.18 12.51
C ASN A 139 -7.43 7.42 12.09
N LEU A 140 -7.15 7.58 10.80
CA LEU A 140 -5.80 7.76 10.29
C LEU A 140 -5.02 8.91 11.00
N PRO A 141 -5.60 10.12 11.21
CA PRO A 141 -4.91 11.19 11.95
C PRO A 141 -4.53 10.77 13.37
N LEU A 142 -5.42 10.09 14.09
CA LEU A 142 -5.17 9.63 15.45
C LEU A 142 -4.04 8.57 15.49
N ILE A 143 -4.02 7.65 14.52
CA ILE A 143 -2.97 6.63 14.42
C ILE A 143 -1.61 7.30 14.20
N VAL A 144 -1.53 8.28 13.27
CA VAL A 144 -0.33 9.05 12.99
C VAL A 144 0.15 9.81 14.24
N ASP A 145 -0.75 10.50 14.94
CA ASP A 145 -0.43 11.26 16.13
C ASP A 145 0.16 10.38 17.23
N LEU A 146 -0.49 9.26 17.51
CA LEU A 146 -0.06 8.34 18.57
C LEU A 146 1.24 7.60 18.24
N ALA A 147 1.43 7.22 16.97
CA ALA A 147 2.67 6.57 16.52
C ALA A 147 3.86 7.56 16.53
N SER A 148 3.65 8.79 16.07
CA SER A 148 4.65 9.85 16.12
C SER A 148 5.08 10.15 17.57
N ALA A 149 4.13 10.23 18.51
CA ALA A 149 4.43 10.41 19.93
C ALA A 149 5.24 9.26 20.53
N ARG A 150 5.24 8.08 19.92
CA ARG A 150 6.06 6.91 20.30
C ARG A 150 7.41 6.84 19.59
N GLY A 151 7.71 7.80 18.72
CA GLY A 151 8.96 7.81 17.97
C GLY A 151 9.05 6.77 16.86
N MET A 152 7.92 6.25 16.37
CA MET A 152 7.88 5.33 15.24
C MET A 152 8.20 6.07 13.94
N ARG A 153 8.77 5.36 12.97
CA ARG A 153 8.92 5.85 11.59
C ARG A 153 7.63 5.58 10.83
N ILE A 154 6.99 6.64 10.32
CA ILE A 154 5.66 6.53 9.73
C ILE A 154 5.74 6.69 8.22
N VAL A 155 5.20 5.71 7.51
CA VAL A 155 5.06 5.69 6.05
C VAL A 155 3.58 5.73 5.69
N LEU A 156 3.22 6.66 4.83
CA LEU A 156 1.86 6.78 4.31
C LEU A 156 1.84 6.61 2.80
N ASN A 157 1.05 5.66 2.32
CA ASN A 157 0.54 5.63 0.96
C ASN A 157 -0.89 6.22 0.98
N PRO A 158 -1.14 7.45 0.49
CA PRO A 158 -2.40 8.16 0.69
C PRO A 158 -3.53 7.68 -0.23
N SER A 159 -3.40 6.51 -0.80
CA SER A 159 -4.35 5.94 -1.75
C SER A 159 -5.50 5.18 -1.05
N PRO A 160 -6.75 5.34 -1.52
CA PRO A 160 -7.22 6.38 -2.45
C PRO A 160 -7.24 7.76 -1.79
N TYR A 161 -6.87 8.80 -2.54
CA TYR A 161 -6.88 10.16 -1.99
C TYR A 161 -8.32 10.64 -1.75
N ASP A 162 -8.56 11.21 -0.56
CA ASP A 162 -9.78 11.91 -0.23
C ASP A 162 -9.52 13.11 0.71
N ASP A 163 -10.53 13.92 0.96
CA ASP A 163 -10.43 15.11 1.80
C ASP A 163 -10.13 14.82 3.28
N GLY A 164 -10.34 13.59 3.75
CA GLY A 164 -9.99 13.16 5.11
C GLY A 164 -8.49 13.23 5.38
N LEU A 165 -7.66 13.12 4.33
CA LEU A 165 -6.21 13.25 4.43
C LEU A 165 -5.74 14.66 4.84
N LYS A 166 -6.55 15.69 4.64
CA LYS A 166 -6.26 17.05 5.08
C LYS A 166 -6.14 17.18 6.60
N ALA A 167 -6.69 16.22 7.36
CA ALA A 167 -6.57 16.14 8.81
C ALA A 167 -5.30 15.43 9.28
N VAL A 168 -4.54 14.80 8.38
CA VAL A 168 -3.27 14.12 8.69
C VAL A 168 -2.15 15.13 8.66
N ASP A 169 -1.38 15.20 9.74
CA ASP A 169 -0.17 16.03 9.80
C ASP A 169 1.00 15.32 9.09
N PHE A 170 1.25 15.70 7.84
CA PHE A 170 2.35 15.14 7.05
C PHE A 170 3.74 15.47 7.63
N GLY A 171 3.86 16.46 8.49
CA GLY A 171 5.11 16.75 9.20
C GLY A 171 5.53 15.66 10.20
N LYS A 172 4.63 14.75 10.54
CA LYS A 172 4.89 13.58 11.41
C LYS A 172 5.30 12.32 10.63
N LEU A 173 5.20 12.36 9.30
CA LEU A 173 5.57 11.24 8.45
C LEU A 173 7.08 11.22 8.20
N SER A 174 7.65 10.03 8.12
CA SER A 174 9.01 9.81 7.62
C SER A 174 9.02 9.73 6.10
N TRP A 175 8.01 9.08 5.52
CA TRP A 175 7.87 8.88 4.08
C TRP A 175 6.42 9.04 3.62
N LEU A 176 6.26 9.68 2.46
CA LEU A 176 5.03 9.72 1.68
C LEU A 176 5.28 9.01 0.35
N LEU A 177 4.51 7.95 0.05
CA LEU A 177 4.62 7.16 -1.17
C LEU A 177 3.40 7.41 -2.05
N VAL A 178 3.59 7.99 -3.22
CA VAL A 178 2.53 8.48 -4.10
C VAL A 178 2.78 8.09 -5.56
N ASN A 179 1.73 8.01 -6.35
CA ASN A 179 1.83 8.09 -7.80
C ASN A 179 1.74 9.55 -8.27
N GLU A 180 1.82 9.80 -9.58
CA GLU A 180 1.77 11.14 -10.18
C GLU A 180 0.50 11.92 -9.80
N VAL A 181 -0.66 11.24 -9.83
CA VAL A 181 -1.95 11.87 -9.51
C VAL A 181 -2.02 12.21 -8.02
N GLU A 182 -1.66 11.28 -7.17
CA GLU A 182 -1.64 11.47 -5.71
C GLU A 182 -0.61 12.53 -5.29
N ALA A 183 0.53 12.60 -5.98
CA ALA A 183 1.53 13.65 -5.76
C ALA A 183 0.94 15.05 -5.97
N CYS A 184 0.20 15.24 -7.07
CA CYS A 184 -0.53 16.49 -7.34
C CYS A 184 -1.59 16.76 -6.28
N GLN A 185 -2.39 15.76 -5.92
CA GLN A 185 -3.45 15.90 -4.91
C GLN A 185 -2.91 16.25 -3.53
N CYS A 186 -1.81 15.61 -3.09
CA CYS A 186 -1.20 15.86 -1.79
C CYS A 186 -0.48 17.21 -1.72
N SER A 187 0.18 17.63 -2.80
CA SER A 187 0.90 18.90 -2.86
C SER A 187 -0.01 20.09 -3.13
N GLY A 188 -1.09 19.89 -3.88
CA GLY A 188 -1.91 20.94 -4.49
C GLY A 188 -1.26 21.56 -5.72
N SER A 189 -0.24 20.91 -6.31
CA SER A 189 0.36 21.30 -7.59
C SER A 189 -0.37 20.64 -8.74
N ASP A 190 -0.46 21.35 -9.87
CA ASP A 190 -0.99 20.76 -11.12
C ASP A 190 0.07 19.96 -11.90
N GLU A 191 1.35 20.02 -11.45
CA GLU A 191 2.48 19.36 -12.11
C GLU A 191 3.17 18.40 -11.13
N PRO A 192 3.27 17.09 -11.45
CA PRO A 192 3.93 16.11 -10.57
C PRO A 192 5.38 16.44 -10.26
N GLU A 193 6.11 17.05 -11.21
CA GLU A 193 7.51 17.44 -11.06
C GLU A 193 7.72 18.50 -9.98
N ARG A 194 6.70 19.32 -9.71
CA ARG A 194 6.70 20.36 -8.67
C ARG A 194 6.17 19.87 -7.33
N ALA A 195 5.55 18.70 -7.29
CA ALA A 195 4.95 18.18 -6.06
C ALA A 195 5.96 18.07 -4.93
N TRP A 196 7.19 17.61 -5.24
CA TRP A 196 8.27 17.55 -4.27
C TRP A 196 8.60 18.93 -3.67
N ASP A 197 8.82 19.94 -4.49
CA ASP A 197 9.21 21.28 -4.01
C ASP A 197 8.15 21.86 -3.08
N VAL A 198 6.86 21.70 -3.41
CA VAL A 198 5.75 22.17 -2.59
C VAL A 198 5.67 21.40 -1.27
N LEU A 199 5.78 20.08 -1.30
CA LEU A 199 5.74 19.23 -0.11
C LEU A 199 6.92 19.50 0.80
N HIS A 200 8.13 19.61 0.23
CA HIS A 200 9.35 19.89 0.99
C HIS A 200 9.35 21.28 1.64
N ALA A 201 8.86 22.29 0.92
CA ALA A 201 8.72 23.64 1.50
C ALA A 201 7.76 23.68 2.69
N ARG A 202 6.70 22.84 2.67
CA ARG A 202 5.70 22.75 3.73
C ARG A 202 6.12 21.83 4.87
N TYR A 203 6.82 20.72 4.54
CA TYR A 203 7.24 19.65 5.46
C TYR A 203 8.72 19.29 5.24
N PRO A 204 9.67 20.10 5.73
CA PRO A 204 11.10 19.94 5.39
C PRO A 204 11.73 18.60 5.80
N GLY A 205 11.12 17.88 6.77
CA GLY A 205 11.60 16.55 7.23
C GLY A 205 10.97 15.37 6.50
N LEU A 206 10.02 15.61 5.59
CA LEU A 206 9.30 14.56 4.89
C LEU A 206 10.10 14.05 3.69
N SER A 207 10.37 12.74 3.63
CA SER A 207 10.86 12.08 2.42
C SER A 207 9.68 11.68 1.53
N VAL A 208 9.86 11.77 0.20
CA VAL A 208 8.79 11.47 -0.77
C VAL A 208 9.30 10.51 -1.83
N LEU A 209 8.51 9.49 -2.13
CA LEU A 209 8.70 8.63 -3.27
C LEU A 209 7.53 8.82 -4.25
N ILE A 210 7.85 9.08 -5.52
CA ILE A 210 6.86 9.25 -6.58
C ILE A 210 7.06 8.12 -7.61
N THR A 211 6.03 7.30 -7.80
CA THR A 211 6.00 6.30 -8.88
C THR A 211 5.41 6.92 -10.14
N LEU A 212 6.03 6.63 -11.29
CA LEU A 212 5.75 7.22 -12.61
C LEU A 212 5.32 6.14 -13.62
N GLY A 213 4.71 5.06 -13.14
CA GLY A 213 4.32 3.93 -13.96
C GLY A 213 5.49 3.36 -14.77
N SER A 214 5.35 3.25 -16.08
CA SER A 214 6.40 2.74 -16.97
C SER A 214 7.63 3.64 -17.09
N ALA A 215 7.58 4.89 -16.65
CA ALA A 215 8.73 5.79 -16.59
C ALA A 215 9.61 5.55 -15.34
N GLY A 216 9.17 4.70 -14.41
CA GLY A 216 9.93 4.32 -13.22
C GLY A 216 9.51 5.06 -11.96
N SER A 217 10.46 5.56 -11.19
CA SER A 217 10.19 6.22 -9.90
C SER A 217 11.31 7.16 -9.50
N ILE A 218 10.97 8.11 -8.60
CA ILE A 218 11.92 9.06 -8.00
C ILE A 218 11.71 9.05 -6.49
N ALA A 219 12.79 8.92 -5.74
CA ALA A 219 12.80 9.08 -4.28
C ALA A 219 13.62 10.31 -3.90
N TYR A 220 13.05 11.11 -3.03
CA TYR A 220 13.65 12.25 -2.36
C TYR A 220 13.74 11.91 -0.87
N SER A 221 14.93 11.56 -0.41
CA SER A 221 15.18 11.15 0.98
C SER A 221 15.81 12.29 1.76
N VAL A 222 15.13 12.77 2.77
CA VAL A 222 15.66 13.77 3.71
C VAL A 222 16.36 13.04 4.85
N THR A 223 17.65 13.28 4.99
CA THR A 223 18.50 12.69 6.04
C THR A 223 19.18 13.78 6.88
N ALA A 224 19.86 13.39 7.94
CA ALA A 224 20.66 14.33 8.73
C ALA A 224 21.84 14.93 7.92
N GLU A 225 22.27 14.27 6.88
CA GLU A 225 23.38 14.67 5.99
C GLU A 225 22.90 15.56 4.84
N GLY A 226 21.60 15.67 4.64
CA GLY A 226 20.98 16.47 3.59
C GLY A 226 19.96 15.70 2.76
N LEU A 227 19.70 16.19 1.56
CA LEU A 227 18.79 15.57 0.59
C LEU A 227 19.55 14.59 -0.31
N ASP A 228 19.10 13.33 -0.33
CA ASP A 228 19.50 12.33 -1.31
C ASP A 228 18.38 12.11 -2.31
N THR A 229 18.70 12.07 -3.61
CA THR A 229 17.74 11.91 -4.70
C THR A 229 18.14 10.75 -5.61
N VAL A 230 17.27 9.75 -5.69
CA VAL A 230 17.50 8.58 -6.55
C VAL A 230 16.38 8.47 -7.58
N ARG A 231 16.76 8.29 -8.85
CA ARG A 231 15.86 7.94 -9.96
C ARG A 231 16.09 6.49 -10.35
N GLN A 232 15.02 5.72 -10.46
CA GLN A 232 15.03 4.34 -10.92
C GLN A 232 14.12 4.21 -12.13
N GLN A 233 14.67 3.78 -13.25
CA GLN A 233 13.86 3.42 -14.42
C GLN A 233 13.06 2.14 -14.15
N ALA A 234 11.88 2.02 -14.72
CA ALA A 234 11.12 0.78 -14.64
C ALA A 234 11.87 -0.34 -15.42
N PHE A 235 11.88 -1.54 -14.85
CA PHE A 235 12.26 -2.72 -15.60
C PHE A 235 11.18 -3.06 -16.62
N GLN A 236 11.58 -3.41 -17.83
CA GLN A 236 10.64 -3.83 -18.86
C GLN A 236 9.96 -5.15 -18.49
N ALA A 237 8.65 -5.20 -18.65
CA ALA A 237 7.85 -6.39 -18.39
C ALA A 237 6.64 -6.41 -19.34
N ASP A 238 6.27 -7.60 -19.78
CA ASP A 238 5.01 -7.81 -20.52
C ASP A 238 3.85 -7.85 -19.52
N ALA A 239 3.22 -6.69 -19.32
CA ALA A 239 2.18 -6.53 -18.32
C ALA A 239 0.92 -7.33 -18.69
N VAL A 240 0.49 -8.20 -17.78
CA VAL A 240 -0.73 -8.99 -17.85
C VAL A 240 -1.80 -8.36 -16.95
N ASP A 241 -1.40 -7.97 -15.73
CA ASP A 241 -2.28 -7.34 -14.73
C ASP A 241 -1.46 -6.38 -13.86
N THR A 242 -1.86 -5.12 -13.79
CA THR A 242 -1.16 -4.10 -12.99
C THR A 242 -1.69 -3.96 -11.56
N THR A 243 -2.66 -4.81 -11.17
CA THR A 243 -3.22 -4.82 -9.82
C THR A 243 -2.11 -5.09 -8.78
N ALA A 244 -2.10 -4.31 -7.71
CA ALA A 244 -1.10 -4.37 -6.63
C ALA A 244 0.37 -4.10 -7.03
N ALA A 245 0.66 -3.61 -8.25
CA ALA A 245 2.03 -3.23 -8.64
C ALA A 245 2.62 -2.16 -7.69
N GLY A 246 1.84 -1.14 -7.36
CA GLY A 246 2.22 -0.10 -6.39
C GLY A 246 2.35 -0.63 -4.96
N ASP A 247 1.49 -1.56 -4.54
CA ASP A 247 1.57 -2.19 -3.21
C ASP A 247 2.84 -3.07 -3.12
N THR A 248 3.15 -3.80 -4.20
CA THR A 248 4.37 -4.61 -4.31
C THR A 248 5.61 -3.71 -4.22
N PHE A 249 5.65 -2.63 -5.00
CA PHE A 249 6.73 -1.65 -4.94
C PHE A 249 6.90 -1.10 -3.51
N THR A 250 5.80 -0.65 -2.90
CA THR A 250 5.77 -0.11 -1.53
C THR A 250 6.34 -1.10 -0.52
N GLY A 251 5.91 -2.36 -0.55
CA GLY A 251 6.38 -3.37 0.40
C GLY A 251 7.88 -3.67 0.26
N PHE A 252 8.39 -3.85 -0.95
CA PHE A 252 9.82 -4.09 -1.18
C PHE A 252 10.69 -2.87 -0.89
N PHE A 253 10.20 -1.66 -1.18
CA PHE A 253 10.90 -0.42 -0.85
C PHE A 253 11.05 -0.23 0.66
N ILE A 254 9.95 -0.31 1.40
CA ILE A 254 9.95 -0.14 2.87
C ILE A 254 10.74 -1.28 3.53
N GLY A 255 10.59 -2.52 3.06
CA GLY A 255 11.36 -3.66 3.54
C GLY A 255 12.87 -3.42 3.43
N GLY A 256 13.33 -2.90 2.29
CA GLY A 256 14.73 -2.51 2.07
C GLY A 256 15.20 -1.41 3.01
N LEU A 257 14.40 -0.34 3.17
CA LEU A 257 14.72 0.75 4.11
C LEU A 257 14.80 0.24 5.56
N ALA A 258 13.90 -0.66 5.94
CA ALA A 258 13.87 -1.25 7.27
C ALA A 258 15.10 -2.14 7.52
N GLU A 259 15.64 -2.81 6.50
CA GLU A 259 16.91 -3.54 6.56
C GLU A 259 18.14 -2.62 6.60
N GLY A 260 17.97 -1.31 6.40
CA GLY A 260 19.08 -0.34 6.34
C GLY A 260 19.87 -0.37 5.03
N ARG A 261 19.24 -0.83 3.93
CA ARG A 261 19.88 -0.83 2.61
C ARG A 261 20.03 0.56 2.05
N PRO A 262 21.00 0.79 1.18
CA PRO A 262 21.13 2.04 0.40
C PRO A 262 19.84 2.33 -0.39
N LEU A 263 19.53 3.61 -0.57
CA LEU A 263 18.29 4.05 -1.20
C LEU A 263 18.12 3.55 -2.64
N ASP A 264 19.19 3.57 -3.43
CA ASP A 264 19.25 3.07 -4.79
C ASP A 264 18.97 1.56 -4.88
N GLU A 265 19.50 0.78 -3.93
CA GLU A 265 19.22 -0.65 -3.82
C GLU A 265 17.74 -0.89 -3.47
N CYS A 266 17.18 -0.13 -2.53
CA CYS A 266 15.76 -0.21 -2.19
C CYS A 266 14.88 0.06 -3.41
N MET A 267 15.17 1.11 -4.16
CA MET A 267 14.47 1.49 -5.40
C MET A 267 14.56 0.42 -6.48
N ARG A 268 15.77 -0.11 -6.72
CA ARG A 268 16.03 -1.15 -7.72
C ARG A 268 15.25 -2.42 -7.41
N ARG A 269 15.26 -2.88 -6.16
CA ARG A 269 14.54 -4.08 -5.70
C ARG A 269 13.03 -3.90 -5.81
N ALA A 270 12.50 -2.76 -5.37
CA ALA A 270 11.09 -2.43 -5.45
C ALA A 270 10.60 -2.38 -6.91
N SER A 271 11.38 -1.77 -7.79
CA SER A 271 11.08 -1.71 -9.22
C SER A 271 11.08 -3.11 -9.87
N MET A 272 12.05 -3.98 -9.54
CA MET A 272 12.09 -5.35 -10.04
C MET A 272 10.90 -6.17 -9.51
N ALA A 273 10.58 -6.06 -8.23
CA ALA A 273 9.44 -6.76 -7.64
C ALA A 273 8.12 -6.37 -8.31
N SER A 274 7.92 -5.07 -8.55
CA SER A 274 6.77 -4.55 -9.28
C SER A 274 6.73 -5.05 -10.73
N ALA A 275 7.87 -5.07 -11.43
CA ALA A 275 7.96 -5.58 -12.79
C ALA A 275 7.62 -7.08 -12.89
N ILE A 276 8.01 -7.88 -11.90
CA ILE A 276 7.64 -9.30 -11.83
C ILE A 276 6.13 -9.42 -11.55
N SER A 277 5.58 -8.66 -10.61
CA SER A 277 4.17 -8.76 -10.23
C SER A 277 3.23 -8.49 -11.41
N VAL A 278 3.51 -7.49 -12.23
CA VAL A 278 2.63 -7.14 -13.37
C VAL A 278 2.59 -8.20 -14.48
N THR A 279 3.50 -9.17 -14.48
CA THR A 279 3.47 -10.30 -15.44
C THR A 279 2.50 -11.42 -15.03
N ARG A 280 1.79 -11.28 -13.90
CA ARG A 280 0.93 -12.29 -13.30
C ARG A 280 -0.45 -11.74 -12.98
N MET A 281 -1.46 -12.58 -13.11
CA MET A 281 -2.83 -12.23 -12.72
C MET A 281 -2.98 -12.16 -11.20
N GLY A 282 -3.81 -11.21 -10.75
CA GLY A 282 -4.25 -11.07 -9.36
C GLY A 282 -3.35 -10.16 -8.51
N ALA A 283 -3.87 -9.77 -7.34
CA ALA A 283 -3.23 -8.84 -6.43
C ALA A 283 -2.13 -9.54 -5.56
N ALA A 284 -2.47 -9.94 -4.33
CA ALA A 284 -1.52 -10.54 -3.40
C ALA A 284 -0.81 -11.80 -3.92
N VAL A 285 -1.46 -12.56 -4.81
CA VAL A 285 -0.89 -13.79 -5.39
C VAL A 285 0.23 -13.51 -6.40
N SER A 286 0.19 -12.36 -7.09
CA SER A 286 1.19 -11.97 -8.10
C SER A 286 2.50 -11.51 -7.49
N ILE A 287 2.51 -11.08 -6.23
CA ILE A 287 3.68 -10.52 -5.55
C ILE A 287 4.80 -11.56 -5.52
N PRO A 288 6.03 -11.24 -5.99
CA PRO A 288 7.15 -12.17 -5.96
C PRO A 288 7.69 -12.37 -4.55
N LYS A 289 8.43 -13.46 -4.33
CA LYS A 289 9.26 -13.64 -3.14
C LYS A 289 10.61 -12.96 -3.34
N ARG A 290 11.30 -12.68 -2.23
CA ARG A 290 12.63 -12.06 -2.19
C ARG A 290 13.63 -12.76 -3.10
N GLU A 291 13.68 -14.11 -3.01
CA GLU A 291 14.65 -14.92 -3.75
C GLU A 291 14.46 -14.78 -5.26
N GLU A 292 13.21 -14.62 -5.70
CA GLU A 292 12.90 -14.40 -7.11
C GLU A 292 13.37 -13.02 -7.60
N VAL A 293 13.15 -11.99 -6.80
CA VAL A 293 13.63 -10.63 -7.09
C VAL A 293 15.15 -10.59 -7.17
N GLU A 294 15.84 -11.21 -6.21
CA GLU A 294 17.30 -11.29 -6.17
C GLU A 294 17.85 -12.05 -7.39
N ALA A 295 17.23 -13.19 -7.74
CA ALA A 295 17.65 -13.96 -8.91
C ALA A 295 17.55 -13.14 -10.19
N ARG A 296 16.43 -12.42 -10.39
CA ARG A 296 16.24 -11.56 -11.57
C ARG A 296 17.21 -10.38 -11.62
N LEU A 297 17.53 -9.79 -10.47
CA LEU A 297 18.50 -8.70 -10.38
C LEU A 297 19.93 -9.17 -10.64
N ALA A 298 20.25 -10.43 -10.37
CA ALA A 298 21.57 -11.01 -10.65
C ALA A 298 21.80 -11.36 -12.13
N GLU A 299 20.73 -11.42 -12.95
CA GLU A 299 20.78 -11.69 -14.39
C GLU A 299 21.13 -10.44 -15.21
N ILE A 300 21.08 -9.23 -14.60
CA ILE A 300 21.28 -7.93 -15.25
C ILE A 300 22.33 -7.11 -14.48
#